data_dd81badaaf7cabbb33a93edec9e8d30c
#
_entry.id   dd81badaaf7cabbb33a93edec9e8d30c
#
_cell.length_a   1.000
_cell.length_b   1.000
_cell.length_c   1.000
_cell.angle_alpha   90.00
_cell.angle_beta   90.00
_cell.angle_gamma   90.00
#
_symmetry.space_group_name_H-M   'P 1'
#
loop_
_entity.id
_entity.type
_entity.pdbx_description
1 polymer ?
#
loop_
_entity_poly.entity_id
_entity_poly.type
_entity_poly.pdbx_seq_one_letter_code
_entity_poly.pdbx_strand_id
1 'polypeptide(L)'
;MIDFEDMAAVSRLLAFGFQPGLTPRRNAEYAALVGRFRTDPAFARLLHAAARGFDLTVIAVGPRAGLVLGATAETQFAVSIADHIRQPADRPIAALAHLAIAALAYYRPEDLDDETHVGRVTVRHVDEMVEQAAKELERRAVEADEDEGVPVDHPDLIQLWRYYQRRNPVAPTGDARAHSKSRHAIIKRVAEYLADNGMLRRAGNENGGTYTTTARYQIQVRELAGQQMLGELAALGVTVGPDGKPAFNSPDIGSADPADTVASPVPAPAESGD
;
A
#
# COMPACT_ATOMS: atom_id res chain seq x y z
N MET A 1 -35.99 23.38 8.60
CA MET A 1 -36.20 22.65 9.86
C MET A 1 -35.56 21.30 9.67
N ILE A 2 -34.66 20.88 10.54
CA ILE A 2 -34.05 19.54 10.45
C ILE A 2 -35.09 18.55 10.96
N ASP A 3 -35.39 17.52 10.15
CA ASP A 3 -36.33 16.48 10.53
C ASP A 3 -35.59 15.44 11.42
N PHE A 4 -36.24 15.00 12.50
CA PHE A 4 -35.69 13.95 13.36
C PHE A 4 -35.54 12.61 12.62
N GLU A 5 -36.40 12.32 11.63
CA GLU A 5 -36.28 11.13 10.78
C GLU A 5 -35.02 11.18 9.91
N ASP A 6 -34.67 12.37 9.41
CA ASP A 6 -33.44 12.57 8.63
C ASP A 6 -32.20 12.37 9.50
N MET A 7 -32.20 12.85 10.74
CA MET A 7 -31.11 12.60 11.68
C MET A 7 -30.96 11.12 12.01
N ALA A 8 -32.07 10.41 12.24
CA ALA A 8 -32.04 8.97 12.49
C ALA A 8 -31.50 8.20 11.27
N ALA A 9 -31.93 8.57 10.06
CA ALA A 9 -31.46 7.96 8.82
C ALA A 9 -29.95 8.20 8.56
N VAL A 10 -29.45 9.42 8.83
CA VAL A 10 -28.02 9.75 8.75
C VAL A 10 -27.21 8.94 9.77
N SER A 11 -27.68 8.89 11.01
CA SER A 11 -27.02 8.10 12.06
C SER A 11 -26.98 6.61 11.70
N ARG A 12 -28.03 6.11 11.09
CA ARG A 12 -28.09 4.72 10.58
C ARG A 12 -27.10 4.48 9.46
N LEU A 13 -26.95 5.43 8.53
CA LEU A 13 -25.97 5.34 7.44
C LEU A 13 -24.53 5.35 7.98
N LEU A 14 -24.24 6.19 8.98
CA LEU A 14 -22.94 6.20 9.68
C LEU A 14 -22.68 4.85 10.37
N ALA A 15 -23.68 4.32 11.08
CA ALA A 15 -23.54 3.02 11.75
C ALA A 15 -23.24 1.88 10.77
N PHE A 16 -23.83 1.90 9.56
CA PHE A 16 -23.48 0.97 8.50
C PHE A 16 -22.05 1.19 7.97
N GLY A 17 -21.61 2.44 7.84
CA GLY A 17 -20.25 2.79 7.43
C GLY A 17 -19.17 2.25 8.37
N PHE A 18 -19.46 2.18 9.67
CA PHE A 18 -18.57 1.63 10.69
C PHE A 18 -18.50 0.09 10.70
N GLN A 19 -19.39 -0.61 9.98
CA GLN A 19 -19.39 -2.08 9.94
C GLN A 19 -18.50 -2.61 8.80
N PRO A 20 -17.34 -3.24 9.08
CA PRO A 20 -16.36 -3.59 8.07
C PRO A 20 -16.86 -4.56 6.99
N GLY A 21 -17.69 -5.52 7.34
CA GLY A 21 -18.15 -6.56 6.40
C GLY A 21 -19.47 -6.24 5.69
N LEU A 22 -20.12 -5.13 6.06
CA LEU A 22 -21.44 -4.79 5.55
C LEU A 22 -21.32 -3.99 4.25
N THR A 23 -22.11 -4.38 3.25
CA THR A 23 -22.17 -3.68 1.97
C THR A 23 -23.63 -3.43 1.57
N PRO A 24 -23.92 -2.38 0.78
CA PRO A 24 -25.28 -2.13 0.29
C PRO A 24 -25.91 -3.31 -0.44
N ARG A 25 -25.09 -4.11 -1.14
CA ARG A 25 -25.59 -5.32 -1.85
C ARG A 25 -26.19 -6.39 -0.91
N ARG A 26 -25.81 -6.38 0.36
CA ARG A 26 -26.25 -7.38 1.37
C ARG A 26 -27.30 -6.83 2.34
N ASN A 27 -27.63 -5.53 2.24
CA ASN A 27 -28.58 -4.89 3.15
C ASN A 27 -29.39 -3.86 2.38
N ALA A 28 -30.71 -4.11 2.26
CA ALA A 28 -31.64 -3.28 1.49
C ALA A 28 -31.78 -1.86 2.09
N GLU A 29 -31.82 -1.73 3.42
CA GLU A 29 -31.88 -0.43 4.11
C GLU A 29 -30.61 0.39 3.81
N TYR A 30 -29.44 -0.23 3.89
CA TYR A 30 -28.20 0.42 3.54
C TYR A 30 -28.19 0.89 2.08
N ALA A 31 -28.65 0.05 1.15
CA ALA A 31 -28.76 0.41 -0.27
C ALA A 31 -29.72 1.60 -0.48
N ALA A 32 -30.84 1.62 0.22
CA ALA A 32 -31.80 2.73 0.15
C ALA A 32 -31.17 4.06 0.66
N LEU A 33 -30.46 4.03 1.79
CA LEU A 33 -29.79 5.22 2.34
C LEU A 33 -28.64 5.72 1.44
N VAL A 34 -27.86 4.81 0.83
CA VAL A 34 -26.87 5.15 -0.20
C VAL A 34 -27.53 5.77 -1.43
N GLY A 35 -28.67 5.23 -1.87
CA GLY A 35 -29.48 5.80 -2.94
C GLY A 35 -29.96 7.23 -2.59
N ARG A 36 -30.49 7.41 -1.39
CA ARG A 36 -30.94 8.71 -0.88
C ARG A 36 -29.82 9.75 -0.85
N PHE A 37 -28.63 9.39 -0.38
CA PHE A 37 -27.46 10.29 -0.38
C PHE A 37 -27.18 10.84 -1.79
N ARG A 38 -27.33 10.03 -2.82
CA ARG A 38 -27.05 10.41 -4.21
C ARG A 38 -28.12 11.31 -4.84
N THR A 39 -29.35 11.24 -4.35
CA THR A 39 -30.50 11.93 -4.94
C THR A 39 -31.02 13.10 -4.10
N ASP A 40 -30.66 13.16 -2.82
CA ASP A 40 -31.10 14.19 -1.86
C ASP A 40 -29.91 15.01 -1.34
N PRO A 41 -29.67 16.22 -1.91
CA PRO A 41 -28.56 17.06 -1.47
C PRO A 41 -28.68 17.55 -0.02
N ALA A 42 -29.91 17.63 0.55
CA ALA A 42 -30.09 18.01 1.94
C ALA A 42 -29.62 16.90 2.87
N PHE A 43 -29.99 15.66 2.57
CA PHE A 43 -29.52 14.47 3.28
C PHE A 43 -28.00 14.32 3.18
N ALA A 44 -27.42 14.56 2.00
CA ALA A 44 -25.95 14.51 1.81
C ALA A 44 -25.25 15.55 2.71
N ARG A 45 -25.72 16.81 2.74
CA ARG A 45 -25.14 17.85 3.63
C ARG A 45 -25.24 17.47 5.10
N LEU A 46 -26.35 16.85 5.50
CA LEU A 46 -26.56 16.41 6.87
C LEU A 46 -25.58 15.29 7.25
N LEU A 47 -25.34 14.31 6.34
CA LEU A 47 -24.34 13.26 6.53
C LEU A 47 -22.93 13.84 6.71
N HIS A 48 -22.53 14.77 5.83
CA HIS A 48 -21.22 15.42 5.95
C HIS A 48 -21.08 16.21 7.26
N ALA A 49 -22.14 16.88 7.70
CA ALA A 49 -22.12 17.60 8.97
C ALA A 49 -22.02 16.63 10.17
N ALA A 50 -22.77 15.54 10.14
CA ALA A 50 -22.70 14.52 11.19
C ALA A 50 -21.33 13.82 11.24
N ALA A 51 -20.74 13.48 10.08
CA ALA A 51 -19.41 12.88 10.02
C ALA A 51 -18.34 13.81 10.63
N ARG A 52 -18.38 15.11 10.31
CA ARG A 52 -17.49 16.11 10.91
C ARG A 52 -17.63 16.20 12.43
N GLY A 53 -18.83 15.97 12.98
CA GLY A 53 -19.03 15.91 14.42
C GLY A 53 -18.29 14.75 15.12
N PHE A 54 -17.81 13.76 14.35
CA PHE A 54 -16.94 12.68 14.80
C PHE A 54 -15.48 12.87 14.34
N ASP A 55 -15.11 14.03 13.82
CA ASP A 55 -13.82 14.30 13.19
C ASP A 55 -13.51 13.31 12.04
N LEU A 56 -14.55 12.99 11.27
CA LEU A 56 -14.47 12.11 10.11
C LEU A 56 -14.82 12.88 8.83
N THR A 57 -14.19 12.45 7.73
CA THR A 57 -14.50 12.94 6.39
C THR A 57 -15.22 11.84 5.60
N VAL A 58 -16.29 12.21 4.90
CA VAL A 58 -16.94 11.33 3.95
C VAL A 58 -16.09 11.31 2.67
N ILE A 59 -15.38 10.21 2.41
CA ILE A 59 -14.55 10.03 1.22
C ILE A 59 -15.43 9.68 0.02
N ALA A 60 -16.31 8.71 0.18
CA ALA A 60 -17.21 8.29 -0.90
C ALA A 60 -18.47 7.63 -0.35
N VAL A 61 -19.55 7.69 -1.14
CA VAL A 61 -20.80 6.93 -0.90
C VAL A 61 -21.24 6.28 -2.21
N GLY A 62 -21.26 4.96 -2.25
CA GLY A 62 -21.60 4.26 -3.49
C GLY A 62 -22.19 2.86 -3.28
N PRO A 63 -22.81 2.28 -4.33
CA PRO A 63 -23.53 1.01 -4.21
C PRO A 63 -22.62 -0.20 -3.98
N ARG A 64 -21.34 -0.11 -4.29
CA ARG A 64 -20.35 -1.19 -4.11
C ARG A 64 -19.65 -1.13 -2.76
N ALA A 65 -19.12 0.04 -2.41
CA ALA A 65 -18.33 0.25 -1.21
C ALA A 65 -19.19 0.63 0.01
N GLY A 66 -20.39 1.16 -0.23
CA GLY A 66 -21.19 1.80 0.81
C GLY A 66 -20.64 3.18 1.16
N LEU A 67 -20.76 3.57 2.42
CA LEU A 67 -20.15 4.76 3.00
C LEU A 67 -18.69 4.46 3.35
N VAL A 68 -17.79 5.23 2.78
CA VAL A 68 -16.35 5.19 3.07
C VAL A 68 -15.98 6.47 3.82
N LEU A 69 -15.44 6.31 5.01
CA LEU A 69 -15.04 7.38 5.89
C LEU A 69 -13.53 7.45 6.01
N GLY A 70 -12.97 8.65 6.03
CA GLY A 70 -11.60 8.95 6.37
C GLY A 70 -11.50 9.51 7.79
N ALA A 71 -10.51 9.07 8.52
CA ALA A 71 -10.19 9.61 9.84
C ALA A 71 -9.26 10.83 9.69
N THR A 72 -9.51 11.91 10.41
CA THR A 72 -8.53 12.98 10.61
C THR A 72 -7.53 12.55 11.69
N ALA A 73 -6.40 13.22 11.81
CA ALA A 73 -5.39 12.87 12.81
C ALA A 73 -5.89 13.02 14.26
N GLU A 74 -6.90 13.83 14.48
CA GLU A 74 -7.43 14.19 15.81
C GLU A 74 -8.59 13.29 16.27
N THR A 75 -9.16 12.48 15.37
CA THR A 75 -10.31 11.65 15.70
C THR A 75 -9.93 10.44 16.55
N GLN A 76 -10.85 10.04 17.43
CA GLN A 76 -10.75 8.75 18.16
C GLN A 76 -10.82 7.52 17.25
N PHE A 77 -11.24 7.69 15.99
CA PHE A 77 -11.33 6.62 15.00
C PHE A 77 -10.03 6.49 14.16
N ALA A 78 -9.04 7.36 14.40
CA ALA A 78 -7.73 7.20 13.78
C ALA A 78 -7.05 5.93 14.30
N VAL A 79 -6.67 5.06 13.39
CA VAL A 79 -5.99 3.81 13.73
C VAL A 79 -4.52 3.93 13.37
N SER A 80 -3.67 3.66 14.33
CA SER A 80 -2.22 3.64 14.16
C SER A 80 -1.73 2.22 13.90
N ILE A 81 -0.51 2.10 13.33
CA ILE A 81 0.16 0.80 13.21
C ILE A 81 0.34 0.15 14.59
N ALA A 82 0.48 0.96 15.66
CA ALA A 82 0.64 0.47 17.02
C ALA A 82 -0.57 -0.32 17.54
N ASP A 83 -1.76 -0.08 17.02
CA ASP A 83 -2.99 -0.74 17.46
C ASP A 83 -3.04 -2.22 17.08
N HIS A 84 -2.41 -2.59 15.96
CA HIS A 84 -2.35 -3.97 15.50
C HIS A 84 -0.95 -4.58 15.51
N ILE A 85 0.11 -3.76 15.61
CA ILE A 85 1.51 -4.19 15.74
C ILE A 85 2.08 -3.72 17.10
N ARG A 86 1.98 -4.61 18.08
CA ARG A 86 2.36 -4.31 19.47
C ARG A 86 3.84 -4.02 19.65
N GLN A 87 4.71 -4.74 18.92
CA GLN A 87 6.16 -4.59 19.02
C GLN A 87 6.63 -3.37 18.22
N PRO A 88 7.20 -2.32 18.84
CA PRO A 88 7.67 -1.13 18.12
C PRO A 88 8.63 -1.47 16.99
N ALA A 89 9.52 -2.43 17.20
CA ALA A 89 10.49 -2.86 16.22
C ALA A 89 9.88 -3.54 14.96
N ASP A 90 8.64 -4.06 15.03
CA ASP A 90 7.95 -4.67 13.89
C ASP A 90 7.16 -3.63 13.06
N ARG A 91 6.92 -2.43 13.60
CA ARG A 91 6.09 -1.39 12.97
C ARG A 91 6.62 -0.89 11.64
N PRO A 92 7.92 -0.68 11.45
CA PRO A 92 8.45 -0.27 10.14
C PRO A 92 8.21 -1.33 9.05
N ILE A 93 8.38 -2.63 9.37
CA ILE A 93 8.06 -3.71 8.44
C ILE A 93 6.56 -3.69 8.10
N ALA A 94 5.71 -3.48 9.09
CA ALA A 94 4.28 -3.39 8.88
C ALA A 94 3.89 -2.18 8.02
N ALA A 95 4.53 -1.02 8.21
CA ALA A 95 4.32 0.15 7.36
C ALA A 95 4.64 -0.14 5.90
N LEU A 96 5.82 -0.73 5.64
CA LEU A 96 6.20 -1.16 4.29
C LEU A 96 5.23 -2.22 3.73
N ALA A 97 4.74 -3.14 4.57
CA ALA A 97 3.77 -4.13 4.14
C ALA A 97 2.42 -3.49 3.73
N HIS A 98 1.95 -2.45 4.42
CA HIS A 98 0.76 -1.70 3.99
C HIS A 98 0.96 -1.07 2.61
N LEU A 99 2.10 -0.43 2.37
CA LEU A 99 2.46 0.18 1.09
C LEU A 99 2.58 -0.89 -0.01
N ALA A 100 3.29 -1.99 0.27
CA ALA A 100 3.48 -3.09 -0.68
C ALA A 100 2.15 -3.77 -1.06
N ILE A 101 1.22 -3.96 -0.11
CA ILE A 101 -0.11 -4.49 -0.39
C ILE A 101 -0.86 -3.58 -1.37
N ALA A 102 -0.84 -2.27 -1.15
CA ALA A 102 -1.51 -1.33 -2.03
C ALA A 102 -0.88 -1.29 -3.43
N ALA A 103 0.46 -1.25 -3.51
CA ALA A 103 1.18 -1.24 -4.78
C ALA A 103 1.00 -2.53 -5.59
N LEU A 104 1.04 -3.70 -4.94
CA LEU A 104 0.78 -4.98 -5.60
C LEU A 104 -0.69 -5.13 -6.05
N ALA A 105 -1.61 -4.54 -5.30
CA ALA A 105 -3.03 -4.57 -5.65
C ALA A 105 -3.39 -3.66 -6.81
N TYR A 106 -2.70 -2.51 -6.94
CA TYR A 106 -2.96 -1.45 -7.91
C TYR A 106 -1.66 -1.02 -8.58
N TYR A 107 -1.06 -1.94 -9.34
CA TYR A 107 0.25 -1.73 -9.96
C TYR A 107 0.22 -0.77 -11.16
N ARG A 108 -0.97 -0.44 -11.67
CA ARG A 108 -1.17 0.60 -12.68
C ARG A 108 -2.06 1.71 -12.11
N PRO A 109 -1.80 2.97 -12.42
CA PRO A 109 -2.70 4.07 -12.03
C PRO A 109 -4.15 3.83 -12.44
N GLU A 110 -4.37 3.26 -13.64
CA GLU A 110 -5.69 2.97 -14.21
C GLU A 110 -6.48 1.96 -13.36
N ASP A 111 -5.80 1.05 -12.64
CA ASP A 111 -6.43 0.07 -11.76
C ASP A 111 -7.17 0.75 -10.59
N LEU A 112 -6.76 1.96 -10.21
CA LEU A 112 -7.44 2.74 -9.17
C LEU A 112 -8.74 3.38 -9.68
N ASP A 113 -8.84 3.67 -10.97
CA ASP A 113 -10.00 4.28 -11.60
C ASP A 113 -10.98 3.23 -12.15
N ASP A 114 -10.53 2.01 -12.42
CA ASP A 114 -11.39 0.91 -12.83
C ASP A 114 -12.16 0.34 -11.64
N GLU A 115 -13.43 0.75 -11.49
CA GLU A 115 -14.30 0.26 -10.42
C GLU A 115 -14.49 -1.27 -10.43
N THR A 116 -14.19 -1.97 -11.52
CA THR A 116 -14.30 -3.43 -11.63
C THR A 116 -13.05 -4.16 -11.21
N HIS A 117 -11.92 -3.45 -11.12
CA HIS A 117 -10.65 -4.03 -10.72
C HIS A 117 -10.69 -4.62 -9.31
N VAL A 118 -10.15 -5.82 -9.19
CA VAL A 118 -9.98 -6.52 -7.92
C VAL A 118 -8.53 -6.99 -7.82
N GLY A 119 -7.73 -6.26 -7.08
CA GLY A 119 -6.34 -6.62 -6.83
C GLY A 119 -6.23 -7.92 -6.05
N ARG A 120 -5.20 -8.72 -6.34
CA ARG A 120 -4.88 -9.96 -5.63
C ARG A 120 -3.47 -9.88 -5.09
N VAL A 121 -3.32 -10.10 -3.79
CA VAL A 121 -2.02 -10.07 -3.11
C VAL A 121 -1.79 -11.36 -2.31
N THR A 122 -0.54 -11.75 -2.18
CA THR A 122 -0.14 -12.88 -1.33
C THR A 122 0.92 -12.42 -0.34
N VAL A 123 0.96 -13.05 0.82
CA VAL A 123 1.97 -12.73 1.86
C VAL A 123 3.39 -12.87 1.29
N ARG A 124 3.62 -13.87 0.44
CA ARG A 124 4.91 -14.08 -0.20
C ARG A 124 5.33 -12.92 -1.11
N HIS A 125 4.46 -12.45 -2.00
CA HIS A 125 4.78 -11.33 -2.90
C HIS A 125 5.01 -10.02 -2.12
N VAL A 126 4.24 -9.81 -1.04
CA VAL A 126 4.44 -8.67 -0.15
C VAL A 126 5.81 -8.77 0.53
N ASP A 127 6.22 -9.96 1.03
CA ASP A 127 7.54 -10.14 1.64
C ASP A 127 8.67 -9.89 0.64
N GLU A 128 8.55 -10.42 -0.58
CA GLU A 128 9.50 -10.19 -1.67
C GLU A 128 9.66 -8.68 -1.97
N MET A 129 8.55 -7.93 -2.01
CA MET A 129 8.58 -6.49 -2.24
C MET A 129 9.21 -5.71 -1.08
N VAL A 130 8.84 -6.04 0.16
CA VAL A 130 9.42 -5.42 1.36
C VAL A 130 10.92 -5.73 1.46
N GLU A 131 11.34 -6.96 1.09
CA GLU A 131 12.77 -7.34 1.07
C GLU A 131 13.57 -6.48 0.10
N GLN A 132 13.02 -6.23 -1.08
CA GLN A 132 13.73 -5.43 -2.07
C GLN A 132 13.78 -3.95 -1.67
N ALA A 133 12.67 -3.41 -1.15
CA ALA A 133 12.67 -2.05 -0.60
C ALA A 133 13.74 -1.89 0.51
N ALA A 134 13.86 -2.90 1.39
CA ALA A 134 14.87 -2.90 2.44
C ALA A 134 16.31 -2.96 1.89
N LYS A 135 16.56 -3.76 0.85
CA LYS A 135 17.88 -3.84 0.18
C LYS A 135 18.25 -2.51 -0.51
N GLU A 136 17.28 -1.87 -1.15
CA GLU A 136 17.51 -0.59 -1.80
C GLU A 136 17.79 0.53 -0.78
N LEU A 137 17.12 0.52 0.36
CA LEU A 137 17.41 1.43 1.46
C LEU A 137 18.83 1.19 2.02
N GLU A 138 19.28 -0.07 2.13
CA GLU A 138 20.65 -0.40 2.51
C GLU A 138 21.67 0.17 1.53
N ARG A 139 21.46 -0.07 0.21
CA ARG A 139 22.36 0.43 -0.83
C ARG A 139 22.50 1.94 -0.76
N ARG A 140 21.40 2.67 -0.65
CA ARG A 140 21.40 4.14 -0.52
C ARG A 140 22.08 4.61 0.76
N ALA A 141 21.91 3.90 1.86
CA ALA A 141 22.57 4.24 3.12
C ALA A 141 24.10 4.06 3.03
N VAL A 142 24.59 3.04 2.31
CA VAL A 142 26.02 2.83 2.06
C VAL A 142 26.58 3.93 1.15
N GLU A 143 25.89 4.23 0.05
CA GLU A 143 26.30 5.29 -0.89
C GLU A 143 26.31 6.68 -0.22
N ALA A 144 25.35 6.97 0.67
CA ALA A 144 25.28 8.23 1.40
C ALA A 144 26.40 8.37 2.47
N ASP A 145 26.91 7.26 3.00
CA ASP A 145 28.03 7.28 3.97
C ASP A 145 29.39 7.49 3.27
N GLU A 146 29.47 7.17 1.95
CA GLU A 146 30.63 7.46 1.11
C GLU A 146 30.66 8.90 0.57
N ASP A 147 29.49 9.55 0.48
CA ASP A 147 29.34 10.95 0.02
C ASP A 147 29.11 11.86 1.24
N GLU A 148 30.14 12.56 1.73
CA GLU A 148 30.12 13.46 2.91
C GLU A 148 29.10 14.63 2.84
N GLY A 149 28.03 14.54 2.07
CA GLY A 149 27.11 15.65 1.80
C GLY A 149 25.63 15.36 1.77
N VAL A 150 25.19 14.12 1.90
CA VAL A 150 23.76 13.80 1.82
C VAL A 150 23.13 13.85 3.22
N PRO A 151 22.16 14.76 3.49
CA PRO A 151 21.44 14.76 4.76
C PRO A 151 20.70 13.45 4.91
N VAL A 152 20.95 12.73 6.00
CA VAL A 152 20.17 11.54 6.37
C VAL A 152 18.87 12.05 6.99
N ASP A 153 17.90 12.40 6.14
CA ASP A 153 16.62 12.94 6.58
C ASP A 153 15.77 11.93 7.39
N HIS A 154 16.12 10.64 7.35
CA HIS A 154 15.35 9.59 8.05
C HIS A 154 16.25 8.52 8.66
N PRO A 155 16.88 8.78 9.83
CA PRO A 155 17.73 7.79 10.52
C PRO A 155 16.97 6.49 10.86
N ASP A 156 15.65 6.55 11.01
CA ASP A 156 14.80 5.38 11.29
C ASP A 156 14.72 4.41 10.09
N LEU A 157 14.82 4.92 8.85
CA LEU A 157 14.82 4.09 7.65
C LEU A 157 16.14 3.32 7.49
N ILE A 158 17.27 3.89 7.93
CA ILE A 158 18.57 3.21 7.89
C ILE A 158 18.62 2.02 8.84
N GLN A 159 17.89 2.09 9.96
CA GLN A 159 17.82 0.96 10.90
C GLN A 159 16.83 -0.10 10.44
N LEU A 160 15.89 0.24 9.58
CA LEU A 160 14.83 -0.67 9.10
C LEU A 160 15.42 -1.91 8.42
N TRP A 161 16.36 -1.73 7.48
CA TRP A 161 16.96 -2.85 6.76
C TRP A 161 17.75 -3.77 7.69
N ARG A 162 18.51 -3.23 8.65
CA ARG A 162 19.25 -4.02 9.65
C ARG A 162 18.31 -4.88 10.47
N TYR A 163 17.16 -4.32 10.84
CA TYR A 163 16.13 -5.02 11.58
C TYR A 163 15.46 -6.08 10.73
N TYR A 164 15.14 -5.74 9.46
CA TYR A 164 14.52 -6.64 8.51
C TYR A 164 15.40 -7.86 8.22
N GLN A 165 16.68 -7.69 7.98
CA GLN A 165 17.63 -8.80 7.75
C GLN A 165 17.79 -9.74 8.94
N ARG A 166 17.70 -9.22 10.16
CA ARG A 166 17.77 -10.05 11.38
C ARG A 166 16.57 -10.95 11.57
N ARG A 167 15.50 -10.74 10.82
CA ARG A 167 14.28 -11.55 10.90
C ARG A 167 14.26 -12.62 9.82
N ASN A 168 14.12 -13.88 10.21
CA ASN A 168 13.94 -14.96 9.24
C ASN A 168 12.62 -14.80 8.47
N PRO A 169 12.61 -15.04 7.14
CA PRO A 169 11.38 -14.96 6.34
C PRO A 169 10.33 -15.98 6.80
N VAL A 170 10.76 -17.21 7.07
CA VAL A 170 9.92 -18.30 7.58
C VAL A 170 10.62 -18.92 8.78
N ALA A 171 9.87 -19.29 9.82
CA ALA A 171 10.44 -20.02 10.95
C ALA A 171 10.86 -21.43 10.49
N PRO A 172 12.11 -21.84 10.72
CA PRO A 172 12.63 -23.11 10.19
C PRO A 172 12.09 -24.36 10.89
N THR A 173 11.28 -24.24 11.93
CA THR A 173 10.81 -25.37 12.76
C THR A 173 9.39 -25.17 13.27
N GLY A 174 8.72 -26.27 13.65
CA GLY A 174 7.35 -26.32 14.19
C GLY A 174 7.09 -25.59 15.51
N ASP A 175 8.00 -24.72 15.96
CA ASP A 175 7.80 -23.88 17.14
C ASP A 175 6.89 -22.68 16.79
N ALA A 176 5.67 -22.70 17.32
CA ALA A 176 4.68 -21.64 17.13
C ALA A 176 5.17 -20.25 17.59
N ARG A 177 6.11 -20.18 18.55
CA ARG A 177 6.68 -18.91 19.02
C ARG A 177 7.69 -18.32 18.03
N ALA A 178 8.48 -19.18 17.38
CA ALA A 178 9.37 -18.76 16.29
C ALA A 178 8.57 -18.30 15.07
N HIS A 179 7.45 -18.96 14.78
CA HIS A 179 6.54 -18.62 13.70
C HIS A 179 5.95 -17.20 13.86
N SER A 180 5.55 -16.83 15.08
CA SER A 180 4.93 -15.53 15.37
C SER A 180 5.88 -14.33 15.18
N LYS A 181 7.19 -14.55 15.13
CA LYS A 181 8.23 -13.53 14.97
C LYS A 181 8.82 -13.46 13.55
N SER A 182 8.36 -14.31 12.63
CA SER A 182 8.83 -14.28 11.25
C SER A 182 8.29 -13.05 10.50
N ARG A 183 8.97 -12.66 9.43
CA ARG A 183 8.52 -11.58 8.53
C ARG A 183 7.13 -11.87 7.97
N HIS A 184 6.91 -13.10 7.50
CA HIS A 184 5.60 -13.55 7.01
C HIS A 184 4.49 -13.42 8.06
N ALA A 185 4.79 -13.65 9.34
CA ALA A 185 3.80 -13.48 10.41
C ALA A 185 3.43 -12.00 10.64
N ILE A 186 4.38 -11.08 10.49
CA ILE A 186 4.12 -9.63 10.58
C ILE A 186 3.25 -9.20 9.38
N ILE A 187 3.66 -9.55 8.16
CA ILE A 187 2.93 -9.23 6.93
C ILE A 187 1.52 -9.84 6.95
N LYS A 188 1.41 -11.10 7.35
CA LYS A 188 0.10 -11.76 7.51
C LYS A 188 -0.79 -11.02 8.49
N ARG A 189 -0.25 -10.54 9.62
CA ARG A 189 -1.00 -9.76 10.61
C ARG A 189 -1.54 -8.45 10.03
N VAL A 190 -0.74 -7.79 9.19
CA VAL A 190 -1.19 -6.60 8.44
C VAL A 190 -2.34 -6.95 7.49
N ALA A 191 -2.20 -8.01 6.69
CA ALA A 191 -3.24 -8.43 5.76
C ALA A 191 -4.53 -8.89 6.48
N GLU A 192 -4.40 -9.58 7.60
CA GLU A 192 -5.54 -9.97 8.46
C GLU A 192 -6.24 -8.73 9.05
N TYR A 193 -5.46 -7.77 9.57
CA TYR A 193 -6.01 -6.52 10.05
C TYR A 193 -6.81 -5.78 8.97
N LEU A 194 -6.27 -5.68 7.75
CA LEU A 194 -6.98 -5.08 6.62
C LEU A 194 -8.25 -5.88 6.25
N ALA A 195 -8.20 -7.22 6.37
CA ALA A 195 -9.35 -8.07 6.10
C ALA A 195 -10.45 -7.91 7.18
N ASP A 196 -10.07 -7.83 8.45
CA ASP A 196 -11.00 -7.62 9.57
C ASP A 196 -11.68 -6.24 9.49
N ASN A 197 -10.98 -5.25 8.91
CA ASN A 197 -11.53 -3.92 8.64
C ASN A 197 -12.23 -3.78 7.27
N GLY A 198 -12.47 -4.89 6.56
CA GLY A 198 -13.22 -4.90 5.31
C GLY A 198 -12.50 -4.28 4.11
N MET A 199 -11.19 -4.07 4.21
CA MET A 199 -10.34 -3.58 3.12
C MET A 199 -9.93 -4.71 2.20
N LEU A 200 -9.61 -5.86 2.76
CA LEU A 200 -9.30 -7.09 2.03
C LEU A 200 -10.34 -8.18 2.31
N ARG A 201 -10.29 -9.23 1.50
CA ARG A 201 -11.01 -10.49 1.72
C ARG A 201 -10.03 -11.65 1.62
N ARG A 202 -10.11 -12.59 2.55
CA ARG A 202 -9.36 -13.83 2.49
C ARG A 202 -9.83 -14.65 1.29
N ALA A 203 -8.90 -15.02 0.41
CA ALA A 203 -9.19 -15.78 -0.81
C ALA A 203 -8.59 -17.19 -0.78
N GLY A 204 -7.59 -17.44 0.07
CA GLY A 204 -6.96 -18.75 0.23
C GLY A 204 -5.79 -18.73 1.19
N ASN A 205 -5.19 -19.92 1.40
CA ASN A 205 -4.03 -20.09 2.29
C ASN A 205 -2.71 -20.28 1.52
N GLU A 206 -2.76 -20.27 0.21
CA GLU A 206 -1.58 -20.43 -0.64
C GLU A 206 -0.60 -19.28 -0.44
N ASN A 207 0.70 -19.55 -0.59
CA ASN A 207 1.77 -18.55 -0.48
C ASN A 207 1.74 -17.73 0.83
N GLY A 208 1.40 -18.39 1.95
CA GLY A 208 1.31 -17.79 3.27
C GLY A 208 0.00 -17.07 3.58
N GLY A 209 -0.89 -17.01 2.62
CA GLY A 209 -2.20 -16.37 2.63
C GLY A 209 -2.41 -15.53 1.37
N THR A 210 -3.59 -15.70 0.77
CA THR A 210 -4.01 -14.96 -0.43
C THR A 210 -5.20 -14.09 -0.08
N TYR A 211 -5.16 -12.85 -0.54
CA TYR A 211 -6.18 -11.84 -0.29
C TYR A 211 -6.60 -11.15 -1.58
N THR A 212 -7.83 -10.66 -1.63
CA THR A 212 -8.34 -9.81 -2.69
C THR A 212 -8.82 -8.49 -2.12
N THR A 213 -8.68 -7.42 -2.89
CA THR A 213 -9.11 -6.09 -2.47
C THR A 213 -10.63 -5.93 -2.52
N THR A 214 -11.14 -4.98 -1.76
CA THR A 214 -12.55 -4.54 -1.79
C THR A 214 -12.65 -3.17 -2.46
N ALA A 215 -13.85 -2.80 -2.91
CA ALA A 215 -14.10 -1.45 -3.41
C ALA A 215 -13.80 -0.35 -2.37
N ARG A 216 -13.98 -0.66 -1.08
CA ARG A 216 -13.64 0.26 0.02
C ARG A 216 -12.13 0.54 0.05
N TYR A 217 -11.31 -0.49 -0.07
CA TYR A 217 -9.85 -0.36 -0.09
C TYR A 217 -9.37 0.44 -1.30
N GLN A 218 -9.92 0.14 -2.50
CA GLN A 218 -9.61 0.87 -3.72
C GLN A 218 -9.86 2.38 -3.57
N ILE A 219 -11.02 2.74 -3.04
CA ILE A 219 -11.37 4.15 -2.80
C ILE A 219 -10.40 4.79 -1.81
N GLN A 220 -10.07 4.13 -0.71
CA GLN A 220 -9.15 4.68 0.28
C GLN A 220 -7.74 4.85 -0.30
N VAL A 221 -7.22 3.87 -1.03
CA VAL A 221 -5.90 3.99 -1.67
C VAL A 221 -5.91 5.13 -2.68
N ARG A 222 -6.94 5.24 -3.52
CA ARG A 222 -7.05 6.31 -4.52
C ARG A 222 -7.05 7.71 -3.90
N GLU A 223 -7.86 7.92 -2.86
CA GLU A 223 -8.10 9.24 -2.29
C GLU A 223 -7.03 9.67 -1.26
N LEU A 224 -6.40 8.71 -0.57
CA LEU A 224 -5.48 9.02 0.54
C LEU A 224 -4.00 8.87 0.17
N ALA A 225 -3.67 8.07 -0.84
CA ALA A 225 -2.27 7.70 -1.04
C ALA A 225 -1.87 7.46 -2.52
N GLY A 226 -2.82 7.39 -3.45
CA GLY A 226 -2.63 6.74 -4.75
C GLY A 226 -1.40 7.19 -5.53
N GLN A 227 -1.22 8.47 -5.76
CA GLN A 227 -0.11 8.96 -6.61
C GLN A 227 1.20 9.12 -5.85
N GLN A 228 1.13 9.62 -4.63
CA GLN A 228 2.32 9.89 -3.83
C GLN A 228 3.02 8.58 -3.41
N MET A 229 2.27 7.59 -3.00
CA MET A 229 2.77 6.29 -2.57
C MET A 229 3.45 5.51 -3.69
N LEU A 230 2.84 5.46 -4.89
CA LEU A 230 3.44 4.80 -6.05
C LEU A 230 4.73 5.51 -6.47
N GLY A 231 4.76 6.84 -6.37
CA GLY A 231 5.95 7.65 -6.62
C GLY A 231 7.08 7.35 -5.62
N GLU A 232 6.77 7.22 -4.35
CA GLU A 232 7.77 6.90 -3.30
C GLU A 232 8.32 5.48 -3.48
N LEU A 233 7.48 4.49 -3.79
CA LEU A 233 7.94 3.12 -4.06
C LEU A 233 8.79 3.06 -5.35
N ALA A 234 8.38 3.75 -6.41
CA ALA A 234 9.16 3.86 -7.63
C ALA A 234 10.50 4.57 -7.37
N ALA A 235 10.52 5.60 -6.53
CA ALA A 235 11.74 6.25 -6.09
C ALA A 235 12.66 5.33 -5.29
N LEU A 236 12.11 4.33 -4.61
CA LEU A 236 12.85 3.25 -3.95
C LEU A 236 13.29 2.12 -4.93
N GLY A 237 13.08 2.29 -6.25
CA GLY A 237 13.42 1.26 -7.26
C GLY A 237 12.49 0.05 -7.25
N VAL A 238 11.39 0.11 -6.50
CA VAL A 238 10.42 -0.98 -6.39
C VAL A 238 9.26 -0.69 -7.33
N THR A 239 9.15 -1.50 -8.40
CA THR A 239 8.04 -1.44 -9.35
C THR A 239 7.26 -2.75 -9.33
N VAL A 240 6.06 -2.75 -9.87
CA VAL A 240 5.27 -3.97 -10.04
C VAL A 240 5.17 -4.27 -11.52
N GLY A 241 5.57 -5.48 -11.92
CA GLY A 241 5.48 -5.92 -13.30
C GLY A 241 4.04 -6.13 -13.76
N PRO A 242 3.83 -6.25 -15.08
CA PRO A 242 2.48 -6.44 -15.66
C PRO A 242 1.82 -7.76 -15.25
N ASP A 243 2.57 -8.69 -14.68
CA ASP A 243 2.08 -9.95 -14.11
C ASP A 243 1.67 -9.82 -12.62
N GLY A 244 1.69 -8.60 -12.06
CA GLY A 244 1.37 -8.32 -10.66
C GLY A 244 2.44 -8.79 -9.68
N LYS A 245 3.65 -9.08 -10.16
CA LYS A 245 4.79 -9.45 -9.33
C LYS A 245 5.74 -8.28 -9.15
N PRO A 246 6.46 -8.22 -8.02
CA PRO A 246 7.51 -7.23 -7.84
C PRO A 246 8.50 -7.31 -9.00
N ALA A 247 8.73 -6.21 -9.69
CA ALA A 247 9.77 -6.04 -10.70
C ALA A 247 10.75 -4.99 -10.19
N PHE A 248 12.03 -5.23 -10.42
CA PHE A 248 13.10 -4.38 -9.91
C PHE A 248 13.87 -3.84 -11.09
N ASN A 249 13.92 -2.54 -11.23
CA ASN A 249 14.86 -1.89 -12.11
C ASN A 249 16.23 -1.90 -11.42
N SER A 250 17.04 -2.92 -11.70
CA SER A 250 18.47 -2.72 -11.54
C SER A 250 18.86 -1.56 -12.44
N PRO A 251 19.54 -0.51 -11.94
CA PRO A 251 20.16 0.45 -12.83
C PRO A 251 21.04 -0.36 -13.77
N ASP A 252 20.81 -0.20 -15.06
CA ASP A 252 21.60 -0.82 -16.11
C ASP A 252 23.04 -0.35 -15.89
N ILE A 253 23.81 -1.16 -15.15
CA ILE A 253 25.27 -1.00 -15.11
C ILE A 253 25.66 -1.44 -16.51
N GLY A 254 25.77 -0.42 -17.40
CA GLY A 254 26.08 -0.61 -18.79
C GLY A 254 27.14 -1.68 -18.91
N SER A 255 26.76 -2.81 -19.49
CA SER A 255 27.71 -3.72 -20.07
C SER A 255 28.40 -2.96 -21.20
N ALA A 256 29.44 -2.24 -20.83
CA ALA A 256 30.45 -1.81 -21.80
C ALA A 256 31.00 -3.10 -22.35
N ASP A 257 30.49 -3.47 -23.52
CA ASP A 257 31.00 -4.56 -24.34
C ASP A 257 32.47 -4.22 -24.69
N PRO A 258 33.48 -4.99 -24.25
CA PRO A 258 34.89 -4.67 -24.52
C PRO A 258 35.30 -4.95 -25.95
N ALA A 259 34.36 -5.10 -26.91
CA ALA A 259 34.63 -5.58 -28.27
C ALA A 259 34.63 -4.52 -29.37
N ASP A 260 34.53 -3.22 -29.11
CA ASP A 260 34.55 -2.18 -30.14
C ASP A 260 35.76 -1.23 -30.02
N THR A 261 36.95 -1.78 -29.76
CA THR A 261 38.20 -1.09 -30.08
C THR A 261 38.67 -1.56 -31.45
N VAL A 262 37.95 -1.16 -32.49
CA VAL A 262 38.46 -1.25 -33.87
C VAL A 262 39.49 -0.14 -34.05
N ALA A 263 40.73 -0.54 -34.07
CA ALA A 263 41.87 0.31 -34.41
C ALA A 263 41.65 0.98 -35.77
N SER A 264 41.60 2.30 -35.78
CA SER A 264 41.73 3.09 -37.02
C SER A 264 43.12 2.88 -37.64
N PRO A 265 43.24 2.60 -38.92
CA PRO A 265 44.54 2.48 -39.57
C PRO A 265 45.24 3.87 -39.68
N VAL A 266 46.46 3.90 -39.20
CA VAL A 266 47.40 5.01 -39.35
C VAL A 266 47.66 5.23 -40.83
N PRO A 267 47.55 6.44 -41.40
CA PRO A 267 47.97 6.71 -42.75
C PRO A 267 49.51 6.69 -42.86
N ALA A 268 50.00 6.02 -43.88
CA ALA A 268 51.43 5.93 -44.22
C ALA A 268 52.00 7.29 -44.64
N PRO A 269 53.30 7.57 -44.35
CA PRO A 269 53.92 8.83 -44.75
C PRO A 269 54.13 8.87 -46.24
N ALA A 270 53.81 10.01 -46.85
CA ALA A 270 54.09 10.29 -48.26
C ALA A 270 55.60 10.35 -48.51
N GLU A 271 56.09 9.53 -49.40
CA GLU A 271 57.43 9.64 -49.92
C GLU A 271 57.50 10.87 -50.84
N SER A 272 58.41 11.78 -50.51
CA SER A 272 58.88 12.82 -51.39
C SER A 272 59.93 12.25 -52.30
N GLY A 273 59.64 12.16 -53.58
CA GLY A 273 60.60 11.90 -54.67
C GLY A 273 60.72 13.11 -55.54
N ASP A 274 61.96 13.46 -55.81
CA ASP A 274 62.53 14.48 -56.73
C ASP A 274 61.66 15.11 -57.75
#